data_638a0460b027858f359dbc7b324a83e0
#
_entry.id   638a0460b027858f359dbc7b324a83e0
#
_cell.length_a   1.000
_cell.length_b   1.000
_cell.length_c   1.000
_cell.angle_alpha   90.00
_cell.angle_beta   90.00
_cell.angle_gamma   90.00
#
_symmetry.space_group_name_H-M   'P 1'
#
loop_
_entity.id
_entity.type
_entity.pdbx_description
1 polymer ?
#
loop_
_entity_poly.entity_id
_entity_poly.type
_entity_poly.pdbx_seq_one_letter_code
_entity_poly.pdbx_strand_id
1 'polypeptide(L)'
;MATKKLMLDYVFENEATYGDSVFLTQPVGGGQVTDYTWKQVVDQARRMAAHIKAQKFEPGARIALLSKNSAHFIMAELAIWMSGCTTVAIFPTEAADTVKYVLEHSGASMLFVGKLDVWESQKSGIPTGLPCVALPLSPKTSYETWDAIIQRTQPLAGKIKRNPTDLAILLYTSGSTGTPKGVMHSFERVTRIAEGMLGELQKYIGKETDIRV
;
A
#
# COMPACT_ATOMS: atom_id res chain seq x y z
N MET A 1 30.06 -8.11 1.50
CA MET A 1 28.97 -8.14 2.50
C MET A 1 27.68 -8.53 1.77
N ALA A 2 26.96 -9.56 2.23
CA ALA A 2 25.68 -9.92 1.63
C ALA A 2 24.72 -8.72 1.77
N THR A 3 24.11 -8.31 0.66
CA THR A 3 23.11 -7.22 0.68
C THR A 3 21.94 -7.69 1.51
N LYS A 4 21.60 -6.95 2.58
CA LYS A 4 20.47 -7.27 3.45
C LYS A 4 19.18 -7.21 2.63
N LYS A 5 18.36 -8.25 2.71
CA LYS A 5 17.06 -8.30 2.04
C LYS A 5 16.13 -7.21 2.58
N LEU A 6 15.31 -6.65 1.71
CA LEU A 6 14.25 -5.71 2.03
C LEU A 6 12.88 -6.33 1.72
N MET A 7 11.79 -5.69 2.15
CA MET A 7 10.43 -6.20 1.99
C MET A 7 10.11 -6.67 0.57
N LEU A 8 10.50 -5.90 -0.45
CA LEU A 8 10.25 -6.29 -1.85
C LEU A 8 11.05 -7.53 -2.28
N ASP A 9 12.23 -7.77 -1.71
CA ASP A 9 13.00 -9.00 -2.00
C ASP A 9 12.25 -10.23 -1.49
N TYR A 10 11.67 -10.18 -0.29
CA TYR A 10 10.83 -11.25 0.25
C TYR A 10 9.57 -11.47 -0.59
N VAL A 11 8.91 -10.39 -1.04
CA VAL A 11 7.74 -10.48 -1.91
C VAL A 11 8.07 -11.22 -3.22
N PHE A 12 9.17 -10.86 -3.88
CA PHE A 12 9.58 -11.51 -5.14
C PHE A 12 10.07 -12.94 -4.96
N GLU A 13 10.69 -13.26 -3.82
CA GLU A 13 11.07 -14.64 -3.50
C GLU A 13 9.84 -15.51 -3.25
N ASN A 14 8.87 -14.99 -2.51
CA ASN A 14 7.62 -15.70 -2.25
C ASN A 14 6.78 -15.86 -3.52
N GLU A 15 6.72 -14.85 -4.39
CA GLU A 15 6.11 -14.98 -5.72
C GLU A 15 6.73 -16.14 -6.51
N ALA A 16 8.07 -16.23 -6.50
CA ALA A 16 8.78 -17.27 -7.24
C ALA A 16 8.59 -18.67 -6.63
N THR A 17 8.48 -18.77 -5.30
CA THR A 17 8.41 -20.04 -4.58
C THR A 17 6.97 -20.54 -4.42
N TYR A 18 6.03 -19.63 -4.11
CA TYR A 18 4.65 -19.93 -3.74
C TYR A 18 3.62 -19.30 -4.67
N GLY A 19 4.00 -19.02 -5.91
CA GLY A 19 3.24 -18.20 -6.86
C GLY A 19 1.76 -18.56 -7.00
N ASP A 20 1.41 -19.84 -6.98
CA ASP A 20 0.04 -20.33 -7.13
C ASP A 20 -0.68 -20.51 -5.78
N SER A 21 0.01 -20.32 -4.64
CA SER A 21 -0.60 -20.37 -3.31
C SER A 21 -1.33 -19.06 -3.01
N VAL A 22 -2.42 -19.14 -2.24
CA VAL A 22 -3.15 -17.96 -1.76
C VAL A 22 -2.27 -17.13 -0.85
N PHE A 23 -2.18 -15.85 -1.15
CA PHE A 23 -1.49 -14.87 -0.31
C PHE A 23 -2.46 -13.98 0.47
N LEU A 24 -3.50 -13.49 -0.20
CA LEU A 24 -4.48 -12.59 0.41
C LEU A 24 -5.88 -13.15 0.22
N THR A 25 -6.68 -13.15 1.28
CA THR A 25 -8.11 -13.48 1.25
C THR A 25 -8.92 -12.24 1.61
N GLN A 26 -9.76 -11.77 0.70
CA GLN A 26 -10.59 -10.58 0.86
C GLN A 26 -12.04 -10.96 1.10
N PRO A 27 -12.60 -10.71 2.31
CA PRO A 27 -14.04 -10.79 2.53
C PRO A 27 -14.78 -9.73 1.71
N VAL A 28 -15.80 -10.18 0.93
CA VAL A 28 -16.60 -9.30 0.07
C VAL A 28 -18.05 -9.16 0.53
N GLY A 29 -18.39 -9.74 1.68
CA GLY A 29 -19.74 -9.70 2.28
C GLY A 29 -20.54 -10.98 2.01
N GLY A 30 -21.65 -11.16 2.74
CA GLY A 30 -22.50 -12.34 2.61
C GLY A 30 -21.81 -13.69 2.87
N GLY A 31 -20.73 -13.71 3.63
CA GLY A 31 -19.91 -14.92 3.87
C GLY A 31 -19.01 -15.30 2.71
N GLN A 32 -18.97 -14.49 1.64
CA GLN A 32 -18.12 -14.74 0.48
C GLN A 32 -16.75 -14.11 0.64
N VAL A 33 -15.74 -14.75 0.04
CA VAL A 33 -14.36 -14.27 0.00
C VAL A 33 -13.83 -14.31 -1.43
N THR A 34 -12.84 -13.48 -1.72
CA THR A 34 -12.03 -13.54 -2.94
C THR A 34 -10.59 -13.82 -2.53
N ASP A 35 -10.04 -14.89 -3.06
CA ASP A 35 -8.65 -15.26 -2.83
C ASP A 35 -7.76 -14.72 -3.95
N TYR A 36 -6.58 -14.22 -3.57
CA TYR A 36 -5.54 -13.76 -4.47
C TYR A 36 -4.25 -14.53 -4.22
N THR A 37 -3.72 -15.17 -5.26
CA THR A 37 -2.42 -15.84 -5.18
C THR A 37 -1.27 -14.84 -5.18
N TRP A 38 -0.06 -15.28 -4.79
CA TRP A 38 1.15 -14.45 -4.86
C TRP A 38 1.36 -13.86 -6.26
N LYS A 39 1.21 -14.67 -7.32
CA LYS A 39 1.33 -14.21 -8.72
C LYS A 39 0.30 -13.13 -9.05
N GLN A 40 -0.95 -13.31 -8.64
CA GLN A 40 -2.02 -12.34 -8.92
C GLN A 40 -1.78 -11.01 -8.19
N VAL A 41 -1.37 -11.06 -6.93
CA VAL A 41 -1.05 -9.86 -6.14
C VAL A 41 0.11 -9.09 -6.76
N VAL A 42 1.20 -9.79 -7.09
CA VAL A 42 2.40 -9.15 -7.63
C VAL A 42 2.17 -8.66 -9.07
N ASP A 43 1.44 -9.38 -9.91
CA ASP A 43 1.10 -8.93 -11.26
C ASP A 43 0.26 -7.64 -11.22
N GLN A 44 -0.79 -7.59 -10.41
CA GLN A 44 -1.61 -6.39 -10.26
C GLN A 44 -0.80 -5.22 -9.71
N ALA A 45 0.03 -5.45 -8.69
CA ALA A 45 0.92 -4.42 -8.15
C ALA A 45 1.92 -3.89 -9.20
N ARG A 46 2.49 -4.76 -10.03
CA ARG A 46 3.38 -4.37 -11.15
C ARG A 46 2.67 -3.54 -12.21
N ARG A 47 1.42 -3.86 -12.54
CA ARG A 47 0.61 -3.08 -13.50
C ARG A 47 0.32 -1.70 -12.95
N MET A 48 -0.12 -1.62 -11.71
CA MET A 48 -0.36 -0.32 -11.06
C MET A 48 0.94 0.47 -10.88
N ALA A 49 2.06 -0.18 -10.55
CA ALA A 49 3.37 0.46 -10.49
C ALA A 49 3.79 1.06 -11.85
N ALA A 50 3.52 0.36 -12.95
CA ALA A 50 3.76 0.88 -14.31
C ALA A 50 2.89 2.12 -14.60
N HIS A 51 1.62 2.11 -14.19
CA HIS A 51 0.73 3.27 -14.29
C HIS A 51 1.26 4.47 -13.48
N ILE A 52 1.69 4.25 -12.23
CA ILE A 52 2.27 5.30 -11.38
C ILE A 52 3.53 5.89 -12.03
N LYS A 53 4.43 5.03 -12.54
CA LYS A 53 5.65 5.50 -13.24
C LYS A 53 5.35 6.33 -14.49
N ALA A 54 4.26 6.00 -15.21
CA ALA A 54 3.83 6.76 -16.37
C ALA A 54 3.38 8.20 -16.04
N GLN A 55 3.05 8.49 -14.78
CA GLN A 55 2.74 9.86 -14.31
C GLN A 55 3.99 10.74 -14.21
N LYS A 56 5.19 10.15 -14.28
CA LYS A 56 6.48 10.87 -14.22
C LYS A 56 6.67 11.72 -12.97
N PHE A 57 6.18 11.22 -11.84
CA PHE A 57 6.46 11.85 -10.53
C PHE A 57 7.96 11.82 -10.22
N GLU A 58 8.41 12.77 -9.42
CA GLU A 58 9.80 12.81 -8.93
C GLU A 58 10.13 11.55 -8.11
N PRO A 59 11.39 11.09 -8.12
CA PRO A 59 11.81 9.96 -7.30
C PRO A 59 11.47 10.17 -5.81
N GLY A 60 10.85 9.17 -5.19
CA GLY A 60 10.41 9.25 -3.80
C GLY A 60 9.13 10.08 -3.59
N ALA A 61 8.43 10.46 -4.65
CA ALA A 61 7.12 11.12 -4.55
C ALA A 61 6.19 10.36 -3.59
N ARG A 62 5.38 11.11 -2.86
CA ARG A 62 4.48 10.54 -1.87
C ARG A 62 3.14 10.24 -2.51
N ILE A 63 2.66 9.01 -2.30
CA ILE A 63 1.34 8.57 -2.76
C ILE A 63 0.54 8.15 -1.54
N ALA A 64 -0.61 8.78 -1.37
CA ALA A 64 -1.46 8.56 -0.21
C ALA A 64 -2.37 7.35 -0.40
N LEU A 65 -2.65 6.66 0.72
CA LEU A 65 -3.62 5.59 0.86
C LEU A 65 -4.62 5.96 1.95
N LEU A 66 -5.87 6.18 1.58
CA LEU A 66 -6.99 6.40 2.49
C LEU A 66 -7.94 5.21 2.38
N SER A 67 -7.79 4.23 3.26
CA SER A 67 -8.57 2.99 3.23
C SER A 67 -8.43 2.21 4.53
N LYS A 68 -9.48 1.46 4.87
CA LYS A 68 -9.37 0.29 5.77
C LYS A 68 -8.47 -0.77 5.12
N ASN A 69 -7.95 -1.69 5.95
CA ASN A 69 -7.20 -2.85 5.46
C ASN A 69 -8.05 -3.65 4.47
N SER A 70 -7.43 -3.99 3.35
CA SER A 70 -8.01 -4.81 2.29
C SER A 70 -6.88 -5.42 1.46
N ALA A 71 -7.18 -6.42 0.64
CA ALA A 71 -6.21 -6.98 -0.28
C ALA A 71 -5.62 -5.89 -1.20
N HIS A 72 -6.46 -4.98 -1.68
CA HIS A 72 -6.02 -3.90 -2.57
C HIS A 72 -5.26 -2.78 -1.84
N PHE A 73 -5.41 -2.63 -0.51
CA PHE A 73 -4.52 -1.78 0.27
C PHE A 73 -3.07 -2.28 0.17
N ILE A 74 -2.87 -3.60 0.38
CA ILE A 74 -1.54 -4.23 0.29
C ILE A 74 -1.00 -4.15 -1.14
N MET A 75 -1.83 -4.47 -2.15
CA MET A 75 -1.41 -4.37 -3.56
C MET A 75 -1.03 -2.94 -3.96
N ALA A 76 -1.75 -1.92 -3.48
CA ALA A 76 -1.46 -0.53 -3.74
C ALA A 76 -0.15 -0.09 -3.06
N GLU A 77 0.09 -0.51 -1.83
CA GLU A 77 1.36 -0.25 -1.13
C GLU A 77 2.54 -0.87 -1.88
N LEU A 78 2.43 -2.13 -2.30
CA LEU A 78 3.44 -2.77 -3.14
C LEU A 78 3.65 -2.02 -4.45
N ALA A 79 2.58 -1.57 -5.11
CA ALA A 79 2.68 -0.80 -6.35
C ALA A 79 3.41 0.53 -6.15
N ILE A 80 3.13 1.25 -5.06
CA ILE A 80 3.83 2.48 -4.66
C ILE A 80 5.32 2.19 -4.49
N TRP A 81 5.68 1.16 -3.75
CA TRP A 81 7.07 0.80 -3.52
C TRP A 81 7.79 0.37 -4.81
N MET A 82 7.12 -0.43 -5.65
CA MET A 82 7.64 -0.87 -6.95
C MET A 82 7.81 0.29 -7.94
N SER A 83 7.01 1.34 -7.83
CA SER A 83 7.16 2.53 -8.68
C SER A 83 8.31 3.45 -8.30
N GLY A 84 8.93 3.23 -7.13
CA GLY A 84 9.98 4.11 -6.58
C GLY A 84 9.46 5.21 -5.66
N CYS A 85 8.17 5.20 -5.35
CA CYS A 85 7.48 6.18 -4.51
C CYS A 85 7.45 5.77 -3.03
N THR A 86 6.89 6.64 -2.19
CA THR A 86 6.74 6.50 -0.75
C THR A 86 5.26 6.48 -0.40
N THR A 87 4.82 5.53 0.41
CA THR A 87 3.44 5.45 0.91
C THR A 87 3.19 6.51 1.97
N VAL A 88 2.03 7.18 1.91
CA VAL A 88 1.47 8.01 2.99
C VAL A 88 0.18 7.35 3.45
N ALA A 89 0.22 6.64 4.57
CA ALA A 89 -0.97 5.98 5.09
C ALA A 89 -1.81 6.97 5.93
N ILE A 90 -3.08 7.10 5.57
CA ILE A 90 -4.07 7.93 6.28
C ILE A 90 -5.08 6.99 6.94
N PHE A 91 -5.32 7.18 8.24
CA PHE A 91 -6.29 6.37 8.95
C PHE A 91 -7.70 6.56 8.35
N PRO A 92 -8.44 5.46 8.16
CA PRO A 92 -9.75 5.50 7.48
C PRO A 92 -10.85 6.20 8.26
N THR A 93 -10.59 6.59 9.51
CA THR A 93 -11.53 7.28 10.41
C THR A 93 -11.23 8.76 10.58
N GLU A 94 -10.20 9.28 9.91
CA GLU A 94 -9.81 10.69 10.04
C GLU A 94 -10.88 11.64 9.49
N ALA A 95 -11.02 12.80 10.11
CA ALA A 95 -11.91 13.86 9.64
C ALA A 95 -11.35 14.54 8.38
N ALA A 96 -12.20 15.22 7.60
CA ALA A 96 -11.81 15.91 6.36
C ALA A 96 -10.62 16.86 6.55
N ASP A 97 -10.60 17.65 7.62
CA ASP A 97 -9.52 18.59 7.86
C ASP A 97 -8.17 17.88 8.11
N THR A 98 -8.18 16.73 8.79
CA THR A 98 -6.99 15.90 8.97
C THR A 98 -6.55 15.28 7.65
N VAL A 99 -7.49 14.75 6.86
CA VAL A 99 -7.20 14.21 5.53
C VAL A 99 -6.54 15.26 4.66
N LYS A 100 -7.13 16.48 4.61
CA LYS A 100 -6.57 17.61 3.87
C LYS A 100 -5.17 17.97 4.35
N TYR A 101 -5.01 18.14 5.66
CA TYR A 101 -3.72 18.46 6.26
C TYR A 101 -2.65 17.42 5.89
N VAL A 102 -2.95 16.13 6.01
CA VAL A 102 -1.99 15.06 5.70
C VAL A 102 -1.59 15.09 4.22
N LEU A 103 -2.56 15.25 3.31
CA LEU A 103 -2.31 15.31 1.87
C LEU A 103 -1.43 16.50 1.49
N GLU A 104 -1.73 17.68 2.03
CA GLU A 104 -0.97 18.92 1.76
C GLU A 104 0.42 18.89 2.43
N HIS A 105 0.49 18.55 3.72
CA HIS A 105 1.74 18.52 4.48
C HIS A 105 2.72 17.46 3.98
N SER A 106 2.24 16.30 3.57
CA SER A 106 3.08 15.28 2.96
C SER A 106 3.50 15.62 1.53
N GLY A 107 2.84 16.57 0.87
CA GLY A 107 3.01 16.83 -0.55
C GLY A 107 2.61 15.63 -1.41
N ALA A 108 1.47 14.98 -1.07
CA ALA A 108 1.00 13.83 -1.81
C ALA A 108 0.74 14.16 -3.28
N SER A 109 1.32 13.40 -4.19
CA SER A 109 1.18 13.58 -5.65
C SER A 109 0.00 12.78 -6.23
N MET A 110 -0.53 11.82 -5.46
CA MET A 110 -1.65 10.97 -5.85
C MET A 110 -2.30 10.37 -4.60
N LEU A 111 -3.59 10.00 -4.71
CA LEU A 111 -4.35 9.36 -3.64
C LEU A 111 -5.04 8.09 -4.15
N PHE A 112 -4.87 6.99 -3.42
CA PHE A 112 -5.74 5.82 -3.52
C PHE A 112 -6.86 5.92 -2.49
N VAL A 113 -8.11 5.83 -2.95
CA VAL A 113 -9.31 5.79 -2.10
C VAL A 113 -9.84 4.36 -2.08
N GLY A 114 -9.80 3.72 -0.92
CA GLY A 114 -10.24 2.35 -0.77
C GLY A 114 -11.51 2.20 0.08
N LYS A 115 -11.61 1.10 0.84
CA LYS A 115 -12.77 0.79 1.69
C LYS A 115 -12.90 1.82 2.82
N LEU A 116 -14.01 2.56 2.86
CA LEU A 116 -14.31 3.59 3.86
C LEU A 116 -15.75 3.54 4.28
N ASP A 117 -16.02 3.82 5.55
CA ASP A 117 -17.40 3.89 6.09
C ASP A 117 -17.93 5.33 6.15
N VAL A 118 -17.04 6.32 6.21
CA VAL A 118 -17.38 7.73 6.49
C VAL A 118 -17.00 8.67 5.34
N TRP A 119 -16.95 8.14 4.12
CA TRP A 119 -16.53 8.85 2.91
C TRP A 119 -17.18 10.21 2.70
N GLU A 120 -18.49 10.29 2.91
CA GLU A 120 -19.26 11.53 2.66
C GLU A 120 -18.75 12.70 3.51
N SER A 121 -18.27 12.42 4.73
CA SER A 121 -17.68 13.42 5.60
C SER A 121 -16.19 13.70 5.32
N GLN A 122 -15.50 12.80 4.61
CA GLN A 122 -14.07 12.90 4.35
C GLN A 122 -13.72 13.52 2.99
N LYS A 123 -14.56 13.30 1.98
CA LYS A 123 -14.28 13.68 0.59
C LYS A 123 -13.97 15.16 0.37
N SER A 124 -14.51 16.04 1.21
CA SER A 124 -14.21 17.48 1.17
C SER A 124 -12.77 17.83 1.58
N GLY A 125 -12.08 16.90 2.23
CA GLY A 125 -10.67 17.04 2.59
C GLY A 125 -9.69 16.72 1.44
N ILE A 126 -10.19 16.25 0.30
CA ILE A 126 -9.32 15.93 -0.83
C ILE A 126 -9.09 17.21 -1.66
N PRO A 127 -7.83 17.64 -1.85
CA PRO A 127 -7.51 18.83 -2.65
C PRO A 127 -7.99 18.68 -4.09
N THR A 128 -8.56 19.74 -4.63
CA THR A 128 -8.98 19.80 -6.04
C THR A 128 -7.78 19.61 -6.95
N GLY A 129 -7.92 18.73 -7.96
CA GLY A 129 -6.86 18.44 -8.92
C GLY A 129 -5.86 17.37 -8.48
N LEU A 130 -5.94 16.86 -7.25
CA LEU A 130 -5.13 15.72 -6.85
C LEU A 130 -5.57 14.47 -7.63
N PRO A 131 -4.67 13.80 -8.39
CA PRO A 131 -5.00 12.55 -9.05
C PRO A 131 -5.45 11.49 -8.05
N CYS A 132 -6.61 10.88 -8.30
CA CYS A 132 -7.18 9.87 -7.41
C CYS A 132 -7.53 8.59 -8.17
N VAL A 133 -7.33 7.44 -7.51
CA VAL A 133 -7.73 6.12 -8.01
C VAL A 133 -8.61 5.45 -6.99
N ALA A 134 -9.75 4.92 -7.43
CA ALA A 134 -10.67 4.14 -6.61
C ALA A 134 -10.21 2.68 -6.56
N LEU A 135 -9.92 2.18 -5.36
CA LEU A 135 -9.67 0.75 -5.13
C LEU A 135 -10.98 -0.04 -5.12
N PRO A 136 -10.98 -1.35 -5.36
CA PRO A 136 -12.13 -2.20 -5.06
C PRO A 136 -12.63 -2.01 -3.62
N LEU A 137 -13.94 -2.12 -3.43
CA LEU A 137 -14.64 -1.83 -2.16
C LEU A 137 -14.61 -0.35 -1.73
N SER A 138 -14.13 0.56 -2.55
CA SER A 138 -14.26 1.99 -2.28
C SER A 138 -15.74 2.43 -2.33
N PRO A 139 -16.08 3.54 -1.68
CA PRO A 139 -17.33 4.24 -1.93
C PRO A 139 -17.48 4.61 -3.41
N LYS A 140 -18.72 4.90 -3.83
CA LYS A 140 -18.96 5.36 -5.20
C LYS A 140 -18.31 6.74 -5.43
N THR A 141 -17.39 6.80 -6.40
CA THR A 141 -16.65 8.00 -6.78
C THR A 141 -16.67 8.16 -8.31
N SER A 142 -16.22 9.33 -8.80
CA SER A 142 -15.94 9.55 -10.23
C SER A 142 -14.49 9.23 -10.61
N TYR A 143 -13.69 8.73 -9.67
CA TYR A 143 -12.28 8.42 -9.92
C TYR A 143 -12.13 7.21 -10.82
N GLU A 144 -11.03 7.16 -11.55
CA GLU A 144 -10.68 5.98 -12.31
C GLU A 144 -10.47 4.79 -11.37
N THR A 145 -10.95 3.61 -11.77
CA THR A 145 -10.90 2.43 -10.93
C THR A 145 -9.59 1.67 -11.10
N TRP A 146 -9.14 1.01 -10.03
CA TRP A 146 -8.02 0.07 -10.05
C TRP A 146 -8.13 -0.92 -11.22
N ASP A 147 -9.30 -1.56 -11.35
CA ASP A 147 -9.53 -2.58 -12.37
C ASP A 147 -9.39 -2.05 -13.80
N ALA A 148 -9.92 -0.87 -14.08
CA ALA A 148 -9.79 -0.23 -15.39
C ALA A 148 -8.31 0.06 -15.73
N ILE A 149 -7.52 0.48 -14.74
CA ILE A 149 -6.10 0.76 -14.91
C ILE A 149 -5.32 -0.52 -15.19
N ILE A 150 -5.48 -1.55 -14.36
CA ILE A 150 -4.68 -2.79 -14.51
C ILE A 150 -5.04 -3.55 -15.78
N GLN A 151 -6.27 -3.48 -16.26
CA GLN A 151 -6.69 -4.12 -17.53
C GLN A 151 -5.92 -3.60 -18.75
N ARG A 152 -5.63 -2.30 -18.80
CA ARG A 152 -4.95 -1.67 -19.95
C ARG A 152 -3.43 -1.51 -19.77
N THR A 153 -2.92 -1.73 -18.56
CA THR A 153 -1.51 -1.47 -18.23
C THR A 153 -0.70 -2.76 -18.22
N GLN A 154 0.39 -2.81 -18.98
CA GLN A 154 1.31 -3.95 -18.91
C GLN A 154 2.11 -3.93 -17.61
N PRO A 155 2.41 -5.09 -17.01
CA PRO A 155 3.14 -5.14 -15.76
C PRO A 155 4.58 -4.62 -15.91
N LEU A 156 5.05 -3.91 -14.92
CA LEU A 156 6.44 -3.43 -14.86
C LEU A 156 7.40 -4.61 -14.82
N ALA A 157 8.31 -4.66 -15.79
CA ALA A 157 9.26 -5.76 -15.93
C ALA A 157 10.43 -5.67 -14.92
N GLY A 158 11.04 -6.82 -14.64
CA GLY A 158 12.26 -6.95 -13.87
C GLY A 158 12.07 -6.86 -12.35
N LYS A 159 13.18 -6.98 -11.62
CA LYS A 159 13.23 -6.79 -10.16
C LYS A 159 13.45 -5.32 -9.84
N ILE A 160 12.52 -4.75 -9.11
CA ILE A 160 12.63 -3.38 -8.61
C ILE A 160 13.42 -3.41 -7.30
N LYS A 161 14.53 -2.68 -7.27
CA LYS A 161 15.38 -2.55 -6.09
C LYS A 161 15.10 -1.23 -5.39
N ARG A 162 15.09 -1.28 -4.06
CA ARG A 162 15.08 -0.10 -3.20
C ARG A 162 16.36 -0.08 -2.36
N ASN A 163 16.77 1.10 -1.94
CA ASN A 163 17.87 1.21 -0.98
C ASN A 163 17.35 1.07 0.45
N PRO A 164 18.14 0.54 1.40
CA PRO A 164 17.72 0.42 2.79
C PRO A 164 17.28 1.74 3.42
N THR A 165 17.88 2.85 2.99
CA THR A 165 17.61 4.20 3.49
C THR A 165 16.47 4.91 2.76
N ASP A 166 15.98 4.38 1.64
CA ASP A 166 14.82 4.94 0.95
C ASP A 166 13.62 4.96 1.89
N LEU A 167 12.85 6.04 1.84
CA LEU A 167 11.62 6.14 2.62
C LEU A 167 10.57 5.19 2.06
N ALA A 168 10.07 4.29 2.90
CA ALA A 168 9.03 3.33 2.55
C ALA A 168 7.64 3.89 2.84
N ILE A 169 7.45 4.42 4.05
CA ILE A 169 6.14 4.87 4.52
C ILE A 169 6.24 6.07 5.47
N LEU A 170 5.29 6.96 5.34
CA LEU A 170 4.95 8.03 6.28
C LEU A 170 3.65 7.65 7.00
N LEU A 171 3.72 7.55 8.32
CA LEU A 171 2.55 7.30 9.19
C LEU A 171 2.25 8.57 9.97
N TYR A 172 1.04 9.09 9.82
CA TYR A 172 0.61 10.25 10.60
C TYR A 172 -0.05 9.81 11.89
N THR A 173 0.43 10.33 13.01
CA THR A 173 -0.12 10.07 14.34
C THR A 173 -0.62 11.36 14.95
N SER A 174 -1.70 11.29 15.75
CA SER A 174 -2.17 12.42 16.55
C SER A 174 -1.10 12.76 17.58
N GLY A 175 -0.36 13.86 17.35
CA GLY A 175 0.61 14.35 18.31
C GLY A 175 -0.07 14.91 19.55
N SER A 176 0.63 14.92 20.69
CA SER A 176 0.19 15.55 21.95
C SER A 176 -0.18 17.04 21.80
N THR A 177 0.20 17.68 20.71
CA THR A 177 -0.07 19.09 20.37
C THR A 177 -1.31 19.29 19.48
N GLY A 178 -2.08 18.23 19.20
CA GLY A 178 -3.28 18.28 18.34
C GLY A 178 -3.01 18.28 16.83
N THR A 179 -1.81 18.62 16.37
CA THR A 179 -1.46 18.58 14.95
C THR A 179 -0.81 17.23 14.61
N PRO A 180 -1.29 16.49 13.60
CA PRO A 180 -0.72 15.20 13.22
C PRO A 180 0.75 15.34 12.81
N LYS A 181 1.60 14.41 13.25
CA LYS A 181 3.02 14.35 12.92
C LYS A 181 3.30 13.14 12.02
N GLY A 182 4.03 13.36 10.93
CA GLY A 182 4.45 12.30 10.02
C GLY A 182 5.69 11.56 10.55
N VAL A 183 5.53 10.30 10.93
CA VAL A 183 6.64 9.43 11.34
C VAL A 183 7.19 8.75 10.10
N MET A 184 8.49 8.92 9.85
CA MET A 184 9.18 8.38 8.69
C MET A 184 9.77 7.00 8.97
N HIS A 185 9.46 6.03 8.12
CA HIS A 185 10.06 4.69 8.17
C HIS A 185 10.75 4.37 6.85
N SER A 186 12.05 4.06 6.93
CA SER A 186 12.82 3.55 5.79
C SER A 186 12.49 2.10 5.49
N PHE A 187 12.86 1.61 4.30
CA PHE A 187 12.72 0.19 3.95
C PHE A 187 13.43 -0.72 4.94
N GLU A 188 14.63 -0.37 5.38
CA GLU A 188 15.33 -1.16 6.40
C GLU A 188 14.52 -1.26 7.70
N ARG A 189 13.93 -0.14 8.14
CA ARG A 189 13.16 -0.11 9.39
C ARG A 189 11.88 -0.94 9.29
N VAL A 190 11.13 -0.80 8.19
CA VAL A 190 9.92 -1.61 7.96
C VAL A 190 10.26 -3.09 7.91
N THR A 191 11.34 -3.45 7.20
CA THR A 191 11.79 -4.84 7.11
C THR A 191 12.17 -5.40 8.48
N ARG A 192 12.92 -4.66 9.30
CA ARG A 192 13.29 -5.09 10.66
C ARG A 192 12.07 -5.30 11.56
N ILE A 193 11.06 -4.42 11.45
CA ILE A 193 9.81 -4.57 12.22
C ILE A 193 9.11 -5.86 11.82
N ALA A 194 8.97 -6.13 10.51
CA ALA A 194 8.33 -7.35 10.02
C ALA A 194 9.10 -8.62 10.41
N GLU A 195 10.43 -8.61 10.28
CA GLU A 195 11.29 -9.73 10.72
C GLU A 195 11.16 -10.00 12.24
N GLY A 196 11.11 -8.92 13.05
CA GLY A 196 10.92 -9.04 14.49
C GLY A 196 9.56 -9.62 14.87
N MET A 197 8.49 -9.15 14.24
CA MET A 197 7.13 -9.69 14.44
C MET A 197 7.05 -11.16 14.03
N LEU A 198 7.63 -11.53 12.87
CA LEU A 198 7.66 -12.93 12.43
C LEU A 198 8.43 -13.79 13.41
N GLY A 199 9.59 -13.33 13.90
CA GLY A 199 10.39 -14.05 14.90
C GLY A 199 9.65 -14.29 16.23
N GLU A 200 8.85 -13.32 16.69
CA GLU A 200 8.00 -13.49 17.86
C GLU A 200 6.85 -14.48 17.58
N LEU A 201 6.15 -14.34 16.47
CA LEU A 201 5.08 -15.26 16.09
C LEU A 201 5.57 -16.71 15.98
N GLN A 202 6.74 -16.96 15.40
CA GLN A 202 7.32 -18.30 15.28
C GLN A 202 7.60 -18.98 16.63
N LYS A 203 7.81 -18.22 17.70
CA LYS A 203 7.97 -18.77 19.06
C LYS A 203 6.68 -19.39 19.60
N TYR A 204 5.52 -18.84 19.21
CA TYR A 204 4.21 -19.26 19.71
C TYR A 204 3.55 -20.33 18.84
N ILE A 205 3.76 -20.31 17.52
CA ILE A 205 3.03 -21.18 16.58
C ILE A 205 3.91 -22.28 15.95
N GLY A 206 5.19 -22.33 16.28
CA GLY A 206 6.15 -23.27 15.69
C GLY A 206 6.59 -22.89 14.27
N LYS A 207 7.68 -23.51 13.80
CA LYS A 207 8.32 -23.16 12.53
C LYS A 207 7.56 -23.64 11.28
N GLU A 208 6.59 -24.53 11.44
CA GLU A 208 5.88 -25.20 10.34
C GLU A 208 4.44 -24.72 10.15
N THR A 209 4.02 -23.67 10.86
CA THR A 209 2.64 -23.18 10.76
C THR A 209 2.50 -22.19 9.61
N ASP A 210 1.60 -22.49 8.68
CA ASP A 210 1.17 -21.59 7.61
C ASP A 210 0.39 -20.41 8.23
N ILE A 211 1.07 -19.27 8.38
CA ILE A 211 0.46 -18.06 8.93
C ILE A 211 -0.26 -17.33 7.81
N ARG A 212 -1.57 -17.44 7.78
CA ARG A 212 -2.44 -16.62 6.93
C ARG A 212 -2.93 -15.43 7.73
N VAL A 213 -2.57 -14.24 7.31
CA VAL A 213 -3.02 -12.96 7.89
C VAL A 213 -4.14 -12.38 7.05
#